data_b8e87db91997f69afccf9423d16904bf
#
_entry.id   b8e87db91997f69afccf9423d16904bf
#
_cell.length_a   1.000
_cell.length_b   1.000
_cell.length_c   1.000
_cell.angle_alpha   90.00
_cell.angle_beta   90.00
_cell.angle_gamma   90.00
#
_symmetry.space_group_name_H-M   'P 1'
#
loop_
_entity.id
_entity.type
_entity.pdbx_description
1 polymer ?
#
loop_
_entity_poly.entity_id
_entity_poly.type
_entity_poly.pdbx_seq_one_letter_code
_entity_poly.pdbx_strand_id
1 'polypeptide(L)'
;MAIASDASTARARVCPTRVDVIGVPMDLGADRRGVDMGPSAIRYARLRDGLEALGIAEIIDHGNLAVPVPESNAAQAVKNAKYLPIILAVCDELSHVVESSVRAGGFPIVLGGDHSIAIGTLAGLRRARGVAPGLIWIDAHGDINTPLTSPSGNVHGMPVSIALEEHSIDIARTVLIGLRDVDAGERKRIAELGVRAFSMSEIDRLGMERVMAIAMEIVGMQPRSVHVSFDMDGIDPREAPGTGTAVPGGLTYREAHLAMEMVASAGVIGSLEVTETNPILDEHNRTARLAVELILSALGKTIL
;
A
#
# COMPACT_ATOMS: atom_id res chain seq x y z
N MET A 1 6.43 19.74 -46.10
CA MET A 1 7.08 18.78 -45.18
C MET A 1 6.01 18.37 -44.15
N ALA A 2 5.43 17.21 -44.34
CA ALA A 2 4.36 16.71 -43.50
C ALA A 2 4.96 16.18 -42.21
N ILE A 3 4.51 16.69 -41.06
CA ILE A 3 4.84 16.17 -39.74
C ILE A 3 4.06 14.87 -39.59
N ALA A 4 4.78 13.75 -39.63
CA ALA A 4 4.20 12.45 -39.33
C ALA A 4 3.76 12.47 -37.86
N SER A 5 2.46 12.34 -37.62
CA SER A 5 1.89 12.10 -36.29
C SER A 5 2.29 10.69 -35.89
N ASP A 6 3.24 10.59 -34.99
CA ASP A 6 3.58 9.35 -34.33
C ASP A 6 2.37 8.95 -33.46
N ALA A 7 1.56 8.05 -34.01
CA ALA A 7 0.48 7.42 -33.27
C ALA A 7 1.11 6.45 -32.30
N SER A 8 1.51 7.00 -31.12
CA SER A 8 1.82 6.22 -29.94
C SER A 8 0.69 5.22 -29.75
N THR A 9 1.00 3.93 -29.93
CA THR A 9 0.10 2.82 -29.63
C THR A 9 -0.29 2.91 -28.15
N ALA A 10 -1.45 3.51 -27.90
CA ALA A 10 -2.07 3.48 -26.59
C ALA A 10 -2.24 2.00 -26.20
N ARG A 11 -1.36 1.49 -25.34
CA ARG A 11 -1.58 0.18 -24.70
C ARG A 11 -2.96 0.25 -24.06
N ALA A 12 -3.85 -0.64 -24.47
CA ALA A 12 -5.19 -0.73 -23.91
C ALA A 12 -5.06 -0.80 -22.39
N ARG A 13 -5.63 0.17 -21.68
CA ARG A 13 -5.68 0.18 -20.22
C ARG A 13 -6.41 -1.08 -19.79
N VAL A 14 -5.73 -1.97 -19.11
CA VAL A 14 -6.33 -3.22 -18.63
C VAL A 14 -6.91 -2.96 -17.27
N CYS A 15 -8.11 -2.34 -17.24
CA CYS A 15 -8.93 -2.35 -16.04
C CYS A 15 -9.26 -3.81 -15.69
N PRO A 16 -9.11 -4.26 -14.43
CA PRO A 16 -9.44 -5.63 -14.07
C PRO A 16 -10.94 -5.88 -14.27
N THR A 17 -11.29 -7.06 -14.78
CA THR A 17 -12.69 -7.46 -14.95
C THR A 17 -13.34 -7.85 -13.62
N ARG A 18 -12.51 -8.27 -12.65
CA ARG A 18 -12.94 -8.65 -11.30
C ARG A 18 -12.03 -7.98 -10.26
N VAL A 19 -12.67 -7.41 -9.24
CA VAL A 19 -12.04 -6.82 -8.05
C VAL A 19 -12.56 -7.53 -6.81
N ASP A 20 -11.64 -7.91 -5.93
CA ASP A 20 -11.93 -8.47 -4.62
C ASP A 20 -11.52 -7.46 -3.55
N VAL A 21 -12.48 -6.93 -2.79
CA VAL A 21 -12.24 -5.98 -1.69
C VAL A 21 -12.15 -6.75 -0.37
N ILE A 22 -11.05 -6.60 0.35
CA ILE A 22 -10.74 -7.32 1.58
C ILE A 22 -10.44 -6.30 2.67
N GLY A 23 -11.23 -6.26 3.75
CA GLY A 23 -10.98 -5.37 4.88
C GLY A 23 -10.18 -6.07 5.98
N VAL A 24 -9.19 -5.37 6.53
CA VAL A 24 -8.38 -5.86 7.66
C VAL A 24 -8.28 -4.76 8.72
N PRO A 25 -9.19 -4.71 9.70
CA PRO A 25 -9.24 -3.68 10.72
C PRO A 25 -8.14 -3.89 11.78
N MET A 26 -6.88 -3.98 11.35
CA MET A 26 -5.71 -4.12 12.22
C MET A 26 -5.43 -2.81 12.94
N ASP A 27 -5.23 -2.88 14.26
CA ASP A 27 -4.93 -1.74 15.12
C ASP A 27 -3.95 -2.14 16.25
N LEU A 28 -3.25 -3.24 16.05
CA LEU A 28 -2.33 -3.83 17.02
C LEU A 28 -0.87 -3.42 16.76
N GLY A 29 -0.55 -3.08 15.51
CA GLY A 29 0.81 -2.75 15.10
C GLY A 29 1.23 -1.32 15.42
N ALA A 30 0.29 -0.43 15.77
CA ALA A 30 0.52 0.98 16.07
C ALA A 30 0.12 1.34 17.51
N ASP A 31 0.71 2.40 18.07
CA ASP A 31 0.31 2.91 19.40
C ASP A 31 -0.94 3.79 19.32
N ARG A 32 -1.19 4.44 18.18
CA ARG A 32 -2.33 5.32 17.99
C ARG A 32 -3.51 4.57 17.41
N ARG A 33 -4.56 4.47 18.24
CA ARG A 33 -5.79 3.75 17.92
C ARG A 33 -6.67 4.49 16.90
N GLY A 34 -7.50 3.73 16.18
CA GLY A 34 -8.55 4.23 15.30
C GLY A 34 -8.40 3.83 13.84
N VAL A 35 -7.27 3.27 13.43
CA VAL A 35 -7.05 2.77 12.06
C VAL A 35 -7.87 1.51 11.76
N ASP A 36 -8.34 0.78 12.77
CA ASP A 36 -9.28 -0.32 12.64
C ASP A 36 -10.61 0.10 11.97
N MET A 37 -10.95 1.37 12.04
CA MET A 37 -12.11 1.94 11.34
C MET A 37 -11.84 2.27 9.87
N GLY A 38 -10.58 2.24 9.43
CA GLY A 38 -10.16 2.57 8.07
C GLY A 38 -10.91 1.82 6.97
N PRO A 39 -11.04 0.47 7.02
CA PRO A 39 -11.77 -0.29 6.01
C PRO A 39 -13.22 0.15 5.85
N SER A 40 -13.91 0.49 6.96
CA SER A 40 -15.27 1.00 6.94
C SER A 40 -15.34 2.42 6.39
N ALA A 41 -14.40 3.29 6.78
CA ALA A 41 -14.36 4.67 6.30
C ALA A 41 -14.18 4.76 4.77
N ILE A 42 -13.32 3.91 4.21
CA ILE A 42 -13.07 3.83 2.76
C ILE A 42 -14.32 3.30 2.03
N ARG A 43 -15.03 2.29 2.58
CA ARG A 43 -16.31 1.84 2.03
C ARG A 43 -17.38 2.93 2.06
N TYR A 44 -17.51 3.69 3.16
CA TYR A 44 -18.41 4.84 3.27
C TYR A 44 -18.02 5.99 2.33
N ALA A 45 -16.77 6.09 1.92
CA ALA A 45 -16.33 7.02 0.90
C ALA A 45 -16.72 6.59 -0.53
N ARG A 46 -17.65 5.62 -0.67
CA ARG A 46 -18.29 5.16 -1.91
C ARG A 46 -17.32 4.42 -2.85
N LEU A 47 -16.41 3.60 -2.28
CA LEU A 47 -15.49 2.78 -3.08
C LEU A 47 -16.24 1.94 -4.11
N ARG A 48 -17.31 1.23 -3.71
CA ARG A 48 -18.08 0.36 -4.60
C ARG A 48 -18.67 1.12 -5.80
N ASP A 49 -19.29 2.27 -5.54
CA ASP A 49 -19.87 3.10 -6.60
C ASP A 49 -18.80 3.58 -7.61
N GLY A 50 -17.61 3.91 -7.10
CA GLY A 50 -16.47 4.29 -7.93
C GLY A 50 -15.97 3.14 -8.82
N LEU A 51 -15.89 1.92 -8.28
CA LEU A 51 -15.52 0.71 -9.03
C LEU A 51 -16.58 0.37 -10.09
N GLU A 52 -17.85 0.46 -9.77
CA GLU A 52 -18.95 0.25 -10.72
C GLU A 52 -18.90 1.29 -11.86
N ALA A 53 -18.61 2.56 -11.55
CA ALA A 53 -18.48 3.63 -12.53
C ALA A 53 -17.27 3.43 -13.49
N LEU A 54 -16.24 2.69 -13.08
CA LEU A 54 -15.13 2.27 -13.96
C LEU A 54 -15.51 1.12 -14.90
N GLY A 55 -16.68 0.53 -14.75
CA GLY A 55 -17.15 -0.59 -15.56
C GLY A 55 -16.57 -1.94 -15.15
N ILE A 56 -16.13 -2.10 -13.89
CA ILE A 56 -15.68 -3.38 -13.36
C ILE A 56 -16.86 -4.33 -13.30
N ALA A 57 -16.75 -5.47 -14.01
CA ALA A 57 -17.86 -6.38 -14.21
C ALA A 57 -18.23 -7.17 -12.95
N GLU A 58 -17.24 -7.51 -12.13
CA GLU A 58 -17.42 -8.29 -10.91
C GLU A 58 -16.71 -7.62 -9.73
N ILE A 59 -17.48 -7.26 -8.70
CA ILE A 59 -16.96 -6.66 -7.47
C ILE A 59 -17.42 -7.52 -6.30
N ILE A 60 -16.46 -8.22 -5.68
CA ILE A 60 -16.69 -9.07 -4.51
C ILE A 60 -16.11 -8.37 -3.29
N ASP A 61 -16.96 -7.99 -2.35
CA ASP A 61 -16.52 -7.51 -1.04
C ASP A 61 -16.57 -8.66 -0.03
N HIS A 62 -15.40 -9.08 0.44
CA HIS A 62 -15.25 -10.18 1.41
C HIS A 62 -15.56 -9.74 2.86
N GLY A 63 -15.92 -8.47 3.06
CA GLY A 63 -16.10 -7.90 4.40
C GLY A 63 -14.76 -7.67 5.10
N ASN A 64 -14.78 -7.78 6.43
CA ASN A 64 -13.59 -7.63 7.25
C ASN A 64 -13.18 -8.96 7.86
N LEU A 65 -11.87 -9.21 7.89
CA LEU A 65 -11.27 -10.27 8.72
C LEU A 65 -11.52 -9.98 10.21
N ALA A 66 -11.56 -11.04 11.02
CA ALA A 66 -11.64 -10.90 12.47
C ALA A 66 -10.27 -10.52 13.04
N VAL A 67 -10.19 -9.34 13.65
CA VAL A 67 -8.97 -8.87 14.33
C VAL A 67 -9.24 -8.74 15.82
N PRO A 68 -8.44 -9.38 16.70
CA PRO A 68 -8.55 -9.21 18.14
C PRO A 68 -8.27 -7.77 18.59
N VAL A 69 -8.96 -7.30 19.62
CA VAL A 69 -8.74 -5.96 20.17
C VAL A 69 -7.63 -5.96 21.22
N PRO A 70 -6.80 -4.90 21.30
CA PRO A 70 -5.67 -4.84 22.25
C PRO A 70 -6.10 -4.93 23.71
N GLU A 71 -7.27 -4.41 24.07
CA GLU A 71 -7.81 -4.42 25.44
C GLU A 71 -7.96 -5.85 26.00
N SER A 72 -8.29 -6.81 25.13
CA SER A 72 -8.43 -8.23 25.50
C SER A 72 -7.09 -8.99 25.42
N ASN A 73 -6.03 -8.36 24.93
CA ASN A 73 -4.75 -9.00 24.61
C ASN A 73 -3.53 -8.27 25.22
N ALA A 74 -3.72 -7.46 26.25
CA ALA A 74 -2.67 -6.59 26.81
C ALA A 74 -1.37 -7.33 27.19
N ALA A 75 -1.43 -8.61 27.58
CA ALA A 75 -0.25 -9.43 27.88
C ALA A 75 0.68 -9.69 26.66
N GLN A 76 0.19 -9.47 25.45
CA GLN A 76 0.95 -9.63 24.20
C GLN A 76 1.68 -8.35 23.76
N ALA A 77 1.52 -7.25 24.50
CA ALA A 77 2.20 -5.97 24.23
C ALA A 77 3.67 -6.01 24.70
N VAL A 78 4.47 -6.95 24.12
CA VAL A 78 5.89 -7.08 24.45
C VAL A 78 6.70 -5.92 23.83
N LYS A 79 7.75 -5.49 24.54
CA LYS A 79 8.48 -4.24 24.28
C LYS A 79 8.99 -4.08 22.83
N ASN A 80 9.50 -5.15 22.23
CA ASN A 80 10.26 -5.04 20.96
C ASN A 80 9.46 -5.42 19.71
N ALA A 81 8.28 -6.04 19.87
CA ALA A 81 7.41 -6.42 18.77
C ALA A 81 6.00 -6.63 19.34
N LYS A 82 5.32 -5.51 19.63
CA LYS A 82 4.00 -5.50 20.27
C LYS A 82 3.02 -6.32 19.43
N TYR A 83 2.32 -7.25 20.10
CA TYR A 83 1.29 -8.10 19.51
C TYR A 83 1.71 -8.93 18.28
N LEU A 84 3.01 -9.07 17.97
CA LEU A 84 3.48 -9.75 16.77
C LEU A 84 2.85 -11.13 16.53
N PRO A 85 2.71 -12.03 17.54
CA PRO A 85 2.09 -13.34 17.30
C PRO A 85 0.63 -13.25 16.84
N ILE A 86 -0.13 -12.28 17.34
CA ILE A 86 -1.53 -12.05 16.94
C ILE A 86 -1.58 -11.46 15.54
N ILE A 87 -0.74 -10.47 15.28
CA ILE A 87 -0.63 -9.84 13.95
C ILE A 87 -0.31 -10.90 12.90
N LEU A 88 0.69 -11.77 13.14
CA LEU A 88 1.06 -12.82 12.20
C LEU A 88 -0.07 -13.84 11.99
N ALA A 89 -0.86 -14.17 13.01
CA ALA A 89 -2.01 -15.05 12.85
C ALA A 89 -3.08 -14.44 11.92
N VAL A 90 -3.39 -13.14 12.08
CA VAL A 90 -4.32 -12.44 11.18
C VAL A 90 -3.73 -12.30 9.78
N CYS A 91 -2.43 -12.04 9.67
CA CYS A 91 -1.74 -11.97 8.38
C CYS A 91 -1.74 -13.33 7.65
N ASP A 92 -1.66 -14.44 8.36
CA ASP A 92 -1.78 -15.76 7.73
C ASP A 92 -3.19 -15.99 7.16
N GLU A 93 -4.25 -15.64 7.90
CA GLU A 93 -5.63 -15.65 7.38
C GLU A 93 -5.78 -14.74 6.15
N LEU A 94 -5.29 -13.50 6.21
CA LEU A 94 -5.28 -12.58 5.09
C LEU A 94 -4.59 -13.19 3.87
N SER A 95 -3.44 -13.84 4.07
CA SER A 95 -2.68 -14.44 2.98
C SER A 95 -3.47 -15.49 2.21
N HIS A 96 -4.30 -16.27 2.89
CA HIS A 96 -5.16 -17.26 2.25
C HIS A 96 -6.29 -16.62 1.42
N VAL A 97 -6.88 -15.51 1.93
CA VAL A 97 -7.91 -14.78 1.18
C VAL A 97 -7.33 -14.12 -0.07
N VAL A 98 -6.16 -13.47 0.05
CA VAL A 98 -5.45 -12.86 -1.08
C VAL A 98 -5.04 -13.93 -2.10
N GLU A 99 -4.48 -15.06 -1.66
CA GLU A 99 -4.14 -16.17 -2.54
C GLU A 99 -5.35 -16.67 -3.32
N SER A 100 -6.48 -16.88 -2.65
CA SER A 100 -7.73 -17.34 -3.28
C SER A 100 -8.24 -16.35 -4.31
N SER A 101 -8.24 -15.04 -4.00
CA SER A 101 -8.62 -13.97 -4.93
C SER A 101 -7.78 -14.02 -6.21
N VAL A 102 -6.45 -14.02 -6.07
CA VAL A 102 -5.53 -14.02 -7.22
C VAL A 102 -5.68 -15.27 -8.06
N ARG A 103 -5.81 -16.46 -7.44
CA ARG A 103 -6.02 -17.73 -8.16
C ARG A 103 -7.35 -17.78 -8.91
N ALA A 104 -8.36 -17.08 -8.40
CA ALA A 104 -9.65 -16.91 -9.08
C ALA A 104 -9.62 -15.83 -10.20
N GLY A 105 -8.46 -15.24 -10.50
CA GLY A 105 -8.30 -14.17 -11.51
C GLY A 105 -8.70 -12.78 -11.02
N GLY A 106 -9.01 -12.62 -9.74
CA GLY A 106 -9.36 -11.35 -9.12
C GLY A 106 -8.18 -10.38 -9.00
N PHE A 107 -8.51 -9.13 -8.78
CA PHE A 107 -7.59 -8.07 -8.40
C PHE A 107 -7.86 -7.73 -6.93
N PRO A 108 -7.00 -8.16 -5.99
CA PRO A 108 -7.21 -7.83 -4.59
C PRO A 108 -6.93 -6.36 -4.30
N ILE A 109 -7.90 -5.72 -3.63
CA ILE A 109 -7.78 -4.43 -2.98
C ILE A 109 -7.91 -4.67 -1.48
N VAL A 110 -6.81 -4.54 -0.75
CA VAL A 110 -6.79 -4.70 0.70
C VAL A 110 -6.97 -3.33 1.36
N LEU A 111 -8.00 -3.21 2.18
CA LEU A 111 -8.28 -2.01 2.95
C LEU A 111 -7.77 -2.21 4.39
N GLY A 112 -6.69 -1.52 4.73
CA GLY A 112 -6.04 -1.61 6.02
C GLY A 112 -6.70 -0.75 7.08
N GLY A 113 -6.43 -1.14 8.24
CA GLY A 113 -5.80 -0.81 9.44
C GLY A 113 -4.35 -0.33 9.32
N ASP A 114 -3.57 -0.67 10.34
CA ASP A 114 -2.15 -0.33 10.35
C ASP A 114 -1.35 -1.13 9.29
N HIS A 115 -0.17 -0.63 8.95
CA HIS A 115 0.61 -1.15 7.82
C HIS A 115 1.19 -2.57 8.03
N SER A 116 1.08 -3.15 9.23
CA SER A 116 1.52 -4.53 9.48
C SER A 116 0.78 -5.58 8.65
N ILE A 117 -0.40 -5.25 8.11
CA ILE A 117 -1.19 -6.15 7.24
C ILE A 117 -0.46 -6.52 5.95
N ALA A 118 0.47 -5.68 5.48
CA ALA A 118 1.26 -5.94 4.28
C ALA A 118 1.99 -7.29 4.34
N ILE A 119 2.35 -7.76 5.54
CA ILE A 119 2.93 -9.10 5.75
C ILE A 119 2.03 -10.16 5.12
N GLY A 120 0.73 -10.12 5.44
CA GLY A 120 -0.25 -11.09 4.93
C GLY A 120 -0.56 -10.91 3.45
N THR A 121 -0.70 -9.67 3.00
CA THR A 121 -0.95 -9.36 1.59
C THR A 121 0.17 -9.90 0.70
N LEU A 122 1.42 -9.59 1.04
CA LEU A 122 2.60 -10.00 0.28
C LEU A 122 2.80 -11.52 0.30
N ALA A 123 2.58 -12.16 1.44
CA ALA A 123 2.62 -13.62 1.56
C ALA A 123 1.58 -14.30 0.65
N GLY A 124 0.34 -13.80 0.62
CA GLY A 124 -0.72 -14.33 -0.23
C GLY A 124 -0.42 -14.17 -1.73
N LEU A 125 0.11 -13.01 -2.13
CA LEU A 125 0.55 -12.75 -3.50
C LEU A 125 1.67 -13.70 -3.93
N ARG A 126 2.65 -13.91 -3.06
CA ARG A 126 3.77 -14.83 -3.28
C ARG A 126 3.30 -16.27 -3.41
N ARG A 127 2.39 -16.71 -2.54
CA ARG A 127 1.79 -18.07 -2.60
C ARG A 127 1.01 -18.29 -3.90
N ALA A 128 0.20 -17.31 -4.30
CA ALA A 128 -0.62 -17.42 -5.50
C ALA A 128 0.19 -17.49 -6.80
N ARG A 129 1.26 -16.71 -6.90
CA ARG A 129 2.06 -16.53 -8.11
C ARG A 129 3.29 -17.44 -8.19
N GLY A 130 3.71 -18.02 -7.08
CA GLY A 130 4.96 -18.78 -6.99
C GLY A 130 6.23 -17.94 -6.99
N VAL A 131 6.13 -16.62 -7.22
CA VAL A 131 7.21 -15.63 -7.21
C VAL A 131 6.78 -14.38 -6.45
N ALA A 132 7.72 -13.69 -5.83
CA ALA A 132 7.46 -12.42 -5.16
C ALA A 132 6.99 -11.37 -6.17
N PRO A 133 6.00 -10.52 -5.85
CA PRO A 133 5.64 -9.38 -6.69
C PRO A 133 6.77 -8.36 -6.77
N GLY A 134 6.78 -7.50 -7.79
CA GLY A 134 7.46 -6.22 -7.69
C GLY A 134 6.71 -5.35 -6.68
N LEU A 135 7.41 -4.62 -5.83
CA LEU A 135 6.80 -3.85 -4.75
C LEU A 135 7.08 -2.36 -4.91
N ILE A 136 6.03 -1.57 -5.00
CA ILE A 136 6.07 -0.10 -4.85
C ILE A 136 5.45 0.21 -3.49
N TRP A 137 6.25 0.74 -2.58
CA TRP A 137 5.88 1.13 -1.24
C TRP A 137 5.85 2.65 -1.15
N ILE A 138 4.68 3.24 -0.95
CA ILE A 138 4.50 4.71 -0.86
C ILE A 138 4.18 5.05 0.58
N ASP A 139 5.05 5.82 1.25
CA ASP A 139 5.02 6.00 2.68
C ASP A 139 5.93 7.17 3.12
N ALA A 140 5.65 7.79 4.25
CA ALA A 140 6.57 8.71 4.92
C ALA A 140 7.76 7.98 5.56
N HIS A 141 7.58 6.72 5.93
CA HIS A 141 8.47 5.87 6.72
C HIS A 141 9.10 4.77 5.87
N GLY A 142 10.10 4.09 6.42
CA GLY A 142 10.76 2.97 5.72
C GLY A 142 10.11 1.63 5.95
N ASP A 143 9.43 1.47 7.08
CA ASP A 143 8.78 0.25 7.57
C ASP A 143 9.65 -1.01 7.50
N ILE A 144 10.96 -0.78 7.59
CA ILE A 144 12.03 -1.77 7.42
C ILE A 144 12.79 -2.06 8.71
N ASN A 145 12.25 -1.61 9.85
CA ASN A 145 12.78 -1.97 11.15
C ASN A 145 12.63 -3.47 11.45
N THR A 146 13.39 -3.93 12.42
CA THR A 146 13.26 -5.25 13.03
C THR A 146 12.92 -5.10 14.51
N PRO A 147 12.57 -6.16 15.23
CA PRO A 147 12.42 -6.10 16.67
C PRO A 147 13.66 -5.60 17.44
N LEU A 148 14.85 -5.67 16.81
CA LEU A 148 16.10 -5.20 17.40
C LEU A 148 16.41 -3.72 17.09
N THR A 149 15.86 -3.17 16.01
CA THR A 149 16.18 -1.80 15.56
C THR A 149 15.05 -0.81 15.83
N SER A 150 13.81 -1.30 15.96
CA SER A 150 12.65 -0.44 16.19
C SER A 150 12.75 0.31 17.51
N PRO A 151 12.63 1.64 17.52
CA PRO A 151 12.63 2.43 18.74
C PRO A 151 11.34 2.30 19.53
N SER A 152 10.21 2.05 18.86
CA SER A 152 8.87 1.95 19.46
C SER A 152 8.46 0.52 19.79
N GLY A 153 8.98 -0.47 19.07
CA GLY A 153 8.51 -1.86 19.08
C GLY A 153 7.18 -2.06 18.38
N ASN A 154 6.67 -1.06 17.66
CA ASN A 154 5.44 -1.14 16.88
C ASN A 154 5.68 -1.92 15.60
N VAL A 155 4.83 -2.90 15.33
CA VAL A 155 5.02 -3.83 14.20
C VAL A 155 4.68 -3.19 12.86
N HIS A 156 3.85 -2.14 12.82
CA HIS A 156 3.57 -1.42 11.57
C HIS A 156 4.85 -0.82 10.94
N GLY A 157 5.90 -0.53 11.71
CA GLY A 157 7.21 -0.11 11.20
C GLY A 157 8.16 -1.26 10.80
N MET A 158 7.67 -2.51 10.68
CA MET A 158 8.50 -3.70 10.41
C MET A 158 8.08 -4.55 9.20
N PRO A 159 6.95 -4.30 8.51
CA PRO A 159 6.40 -5.25 7.54
C PRO A 159 7.34 -5.54 6.37
N VAL A 160 8.11 -4.56 5.89
CA VAL A 160 9.09 -4.77 4.80
C VAL A 160 10.19 -5.74 5.24
N SER A 161 10.69 -5.63 6.48
CA SER A 161 11.69 -6.56 7.01
C SER A 161 11.14 -7.97 7.18
N ILE A 162 9.93 -8.10 7.75
CA ILE A 162 9.30 -9.41 7.96
C ILE A 162 9.01 -10.08 6.62
N ALA A 163 8.44 -9.36 5.66
CA ALA A 163 8.17 -9.88 4.33
C ALA A 163 9.45 -10.30 3.58
N LEU A 164 10.58 -9.61 3.81
CA LEU A 164 11.88 -10.00 3.26
C LEU A 164 12.39 -11.31 3.90
N GLU A 165 12.31 -11.43 5.22
CA GLU A 165 12.72 -12.64 5.95
C GLU A 165 11.88 -13.86 5.58
N GLU A 166 10.59 -13.66 5.31
CA GLU A 166 9.66 -14.70 4.83
C GLU A 166 9.76 -14.97 3.31
N HIS A 167 10.67 -14.29 2.60
CA HIS A 167 10.80 -14.38 1.14
C HIS A 167 9.53 -14.02 0.36
N SER A 168 8.66 -13.20 0.96
CA SER A 168 7.44 -12.69 0.34
C SER A 168 7.69 -11.52 -0.60
N ILE A 169 8.85 -10.86 -0.47
CA ILE A 169 9.35 -9.82 -1.38
C ILE A 169 10.76 -10.15 -1.87
N ASP A 170 11.13 -9.52 -2.99
CA ASP A 170 12.50 -9.46 -3.51
C ASP A 170 13.00 -8.02 -3.40
N ILE A 171 14.02 -7.79 -2.58
CA ILE A 171 14.56 -6.46 -2.32
C ILE A 171 15.05 -5.77 -3.59
N ALA A 172 15.57 -6.54 -4.56
CA ALA A 172 16.01 -6.02 -5.85
C ALA A 172 14.85 -5.54 -6.74
N ARG A 173 13.62 -5.90 -6.41
CA ARG A 173 12.38 -5.49 -7.07
C ARG A 173 11.45 -4.71 -6.15
N THR A 174 12.02 -4.08 -5.13
CA THR A 174 11.31 -3.25 -4.15
C THR A 174 11.77 -1.81 -4.25
N VAL A 175 10.85 -0.86 -4.22
CA VAL A 175 11.12 0.58 -4.22
C VAL A 175 10.30 1.25 -3.14
N LEU A 176 10.96 2.05 -2.30
CA LEU A 176 10.32 2.89 -1.27
C LEU A 176 10.23 4.32 -1.78
N ILE A 177 9.06 4.98 -1.68
CA ILE A 177 8.81 6.31 -2.25
C ILE A 177 8.11 7.20 -1.23
N GLY A 178 8.60 8.43 -1.06
CA GLY A 178 7.97 9.44 -0.19
C GLY A 178 8.64 9.61 1.18
N LEU A 179 9.76 8.91 1.39
CA LEU A 179 10.44 8.86 2.68
C LEU A 179 10.84 10.25 3.18
N ARG A 180 10.49 10.57 4.44
CA ARG A 180 10.86 11.83 5.08
C ARG A 180 10.99 11.77 6.59
N ASP A 181 10.48 10.69 7.21
CA ASP A 181 10.73 10.38 8.63
C ASP A 181 11.27 8.95 8.72
N VAL A 182 12.59 8.83 8.71
CA VAL A 182 13.31 7.56 8.70
C VAL A 182 14.27 7.54 9.89
N ASP A 183 14.15 6.57 10.76
CA ASP A 183 15.00 6.47 11.94
C ASP A 183 16.41 5.93 11.63
N ALA A 184 17.29 5.90 12.63
CA ALA A 184 18.68 5.47 12.42
C ALA A 184 18.80 3.98 12.05
N GLY A 185 17.90 3.13 12.59
CA GLY A 185 17.83 1.71 12.28
C GLY A 185 17.43 1.47 10.84
N GLU A 186 16.40 2.16 10.38
CA GLU A 186 15.92 2.08 9.00
C GLU A 186 16.95 2.59 8.00
N ARG A 187 17.54 3.78 8.25
CA ARG A 187 18.61 4.30 7.36
C ARG A 187 19.76 3.30 7.17
N LYS A 188 20.16 2.65 8.26
CA LYS A 188 21.20 1.64 8.21
C LYS A 188 20.75 0.44 7.37
N ARG A 189 19.55 -0.09 7.61
CA ARG A 189 19.02 -1.25 6.85
C ARG A 189 18.81 -0.94 5.37
N ILE A 190 18.27 0.22 5.02
CA ILE A 190 18.12 0.66 3.63
C ILE A 190 19.47 0.64 2.92
N ALA A 191 20.53 1.17 3.56
CA ALA A 191 21.87 1.18 3.00
C ALA A 191 22.48 -0.23 2.89
N GLU A 192 22.33 -1.08 3.91
CA GLU A 192 22.85 -2.44 3.94
C GLU A 192 22.20 -3.36 2.90
N LEU A 193 20.89 -3.24 2.73
CA LEU A 193 20.10 -4.03 1.78
C LEU A 193 20.20 -3.52 0.35
N GLY A 194 20.61 -2.26 0.16
CA GLY A 194 20.70 -1.62 -1.14
C GLY A 194 19.32 -1.41 -1.81
N VAL A 195 18.24 -1.39 -1.03
CA VAL A 195 16.91 -1.13 -1.56
C VAL A 195 16.82 0.28 -2.13
N ARG A 196 16.21 0.44 -3.29
CA ARG A 196 16.00 1.78 -3.85
C ARG A 196 14.94 2.52 -3.06
N ALA A 197 15.34 3.64 -2.46
CA ALA A 197 14.46 4.53 -1.72
C ALA A 197 14.53 5.94 -2.32
N PHE A 198 13.36 6.58 -2.44
CA PHE A 198 13.23 7.97 -2.86
C PHE A 198 12.68 8.79 -1.70
N SER A 199 13.49 9.70 -1.18
CA SER A 199 13.03 10.70 -0.21
C SER A 199 12.22 11.79 -0.90
N MET A 200 11.42 12.54 -0.13
CA MET A 200 10.73 13.73 -0.66
C MET A 200 11.71 14.71 -1.30
N SER A 201 12.90 14.89 -0.73
CA SER A 201 13.95 15.74 -1.32
C SER A 201 14.44 15.27 -2.70
N GLU A 202 14.40 13.95 -2.99
CA GLU A 202 14.70 13.45 -4.35
C GLU A 202 13.50 13.64 -5.28
N ILE A 203 12.28 13.46 -4.77
CA ILE A 203 11.05 13.71 -5.53
C ILE A 203 10.98 15.17 -5.98
N ASP A 204 11.28 16.12 -5.08
CA ASP A 204 11.34 17.55 -5.39
C ASP A 204 12.32 17.87 -6.55
N ARG A 205 13.45 17.16 -6.62
CA ARG A 205 14.48 17.40 -7.64
C ARG A 205 14.21 16.71 -8.97
N LEU A 206 13.64 15.50 -8.94
CA LEU A 206 13.45 14.67 -10.13
C LEU A 206 12.06 14.84 -10.74
N GLY A 207 11.09 15.20 -9.93
CA GLY A 207 9.67 15.10 -10.23
C GLY A 207 9.13 13.67 -10.12
N MET A 208 7.86 13.54 -9.74
CA MET A 208 7.19 12.23 -9.55
C MET A 208 7.21 11.37 -10.81
N GLU A 209 7.07 11.98 -11.99
CA GLU A 209 7.12 11.23 -13.26
C GLU A 209 8.43 10.45 -13.42
N ARG A 210 9.57 11.09 -13.17
CA ARG A 210 10.88 10.44 -13.30
C ARG A 210 11.09 9.38 -12.21
N VAL A 211 10.65 9.66 -10.98
CA VAL A 211 10.70 8.71 -9.87
C VAL A 211 9.92 7.43 -10.21
N MET A 212 8.68 7.58 -10.69
CA MET A 212 7.85 6.44 -11.06
C MET A 212 8.39 5.67 -12.27
N ALA A 213 8.98 6.37 -13.26
CA ALA A 213 9.63 5.70 -14.38
C ALA A 213 10.76 4.77 -13.90
N ILE A 214 11.63 5.25 -13.01
CA ILE A 214 12.71 4.45 -12.42
C ILE A 214 12.13 3.32 -11.56
N ALA A 215 11.11 3.60 -10.75
CA ALA A 215 10.46 2.59 -9.91
C ALA A 215 9.91 1.43 -10.75
N MET A 216 9.23 1.72 -11.86
CA MET A 216 8.67 0.71 -12.75
C MET A 216 9.76 -0.13 -13.44
N GLU A 217 10.90 0.47 -13.82
CA GLU A 217 12.06 -0.28 -14.34
C GLU A 217 12.57 -1.30 -13.31
N ILE A 218 12.63 -0.93 -12.02
CA ILE A 218 13.11 -1.79 -10.94
C ILE A 218 12.11 -2.92 -10.62
N VAL A 219 10.83 -2.59 -10.42
CA VAL A 219 9.82 -3.59 -10.05
C VAL A 219 9.45 -4.53 -11.18
N GLY A 220 9.74 -4.13 -12.42
CA GLY A 220 9.49 -4.90 -13.64
C GLY A 220 8.17 -4.55 -14.32
N MET A 221 8.19 -4.68 -15.64
CA MET A 221 7.12 -4.22 -16.55
C MET A 221 6.17 -5.34 -17.00
N GLN A 222 6.13 -6.47 -16.28
CA GLN A 222 5.21 -7.56 -16.64
C GLN A 222 3.78 -7.20 -16.20
N PRO A 223 2.76 -7.49 -17.01
CA PRO A 223 1.38 -7.22 -16.68
C PRO A 223 0.97 -7.86 -15.36
N ARG A 224 0.29 -7.09 -14.50
CA ARG A 224 -0.25 -7.52 -13.20
C ARG A 224 0.77 -8.15 -12.24
N SER A 225 2.05 -7.83 -12.39
CA SER A 225 3.12 -8.40 -11.55
C SER A 225 3.50 -7.55 -10.34
N VAL A 226 3.02 -6.31 -10.29
CA VAL A 226 3.38 -5.33 -9.26
C VAL A 226 2.29 -5.23 -8.21
N HIS A 227 2.70 -5.17 -6.96
CA HIS A 227 1.88 -4.74 -5.83
C HIS A 227 2.22 -3.30 -5.47
N VAL A 228 1.20 -2.48 -5.24
CA VAL A 228 1.35 -1.15 -4.67
C VAL A 228 0.83 -1.21 -3.23
N SER A 229 1.70 -0.92 -2.28
CA SER A 229 1.34 -0.69 -0.88
C SER A 229 1.35 0.80 -0.63
N PHE A 230 0.20 1.37 -0.29
CA PHE A 230 0.02 2.80 -0.15
C PHE A 230 -0.38 3.15 1.28
N ASP A 231 0.57 3.70 2.03
CA ASP A 231 0.29 4.36 3.29
C ASP A 231 -0.29 5.75 3.05
N MET A 232 -1.42 6.06 3.69
CA MET A 232 -2.05 7.38 3.55
C MET A 232 -1.21 8.49 4.19
N ASP A 233 -0.27 8.17 5.10
CA ASP A 233 0.66 9.16 5.66
C ASP A 233 1.81 9.51 4.70
N GLY A 234 2.02 8.76 3.62
CA GLY A 234 2.89 9.16 2.50
C GLY A 234 2.47 10.51 1.90
N ILE A 235 1.19 10.86 2.01
CA ILE A 235 0.61 12.14 1.57
C ILE A 235 0.83 13.22 2.64
N ASP A 236 0.93 14.48 2.20
CA ASP A 236 1.01 15.61 3.13
C ASP A 236 -0.25 15.70 4.00
N PRO A 237 -0.14 15.93 5.33
CA PRO A 237 -1.28 16.03 6.23
C PRO A 237 -2.30 17.13 5.88
N ARG A 238 -1.92 18.10 5.07
CA ARG A 238 -2.86 19.12 4.54
C ARG A 238 -3.86 18.51 3.55
N GLU A 239 -3.51 17.40 2.90
CA GLU A 239 -4.38 16.66 1.98
C GLU A 239 -5.02 15.45 2.67
N ALA A 240 -4.26 14.68 3.46
CA ALA A 240 -4.69 13.48 4.18
C ALA A 240 -4.44 13.64 5.70
N PRO A 241 -5.27 14.40 6.44
CA PRO A 241 -5.07 14.61 7.88
C PRO A 241 -5.38 13.38 8.74
N GLY A 242 -6.14 12.42 8.23
CA GLY A 242 -6.63 11.26 8.96
C GLY A 242 -5.64 10.10 8.95
N THR A 243 -4.43 10.31 9.50
CA THR A 243 -3.40 9.28 9.65
C THR A 243 -2.78 9.31 11.05
N GLY A 244 -2.31 8.14 11.54
CA GLY A 244 -1.77 8.01 12.89
C GLY A 244 -0.41 8.68 13.09
N THR A 245 0.43 8.64 12.08
CA THR A 245 1.85 9.05 12.08
C THR A 245 2.13 10.14 11.04
N ALA A 246 1.25 11.13 10.98
CA ALA A 246 1.30 12.22 10.01
C ALA A 246 2.62 13.02 10.07
N VAL A 247 3.33 13.15 8.96
CA VAL A 247 4.58 13.90 8.81
C VAL A 247 4.40 14.99 7.75
N PRO A 248 4.67 16.27 8.05
CA PRO A 248 4.60 17.36 7.06
C PRO A 248 5.60 17.19 5.90
N GLY A 249 5.28 17.80 4.75
CA GLY A 249 6.14 17.77 3.57
C GLY A 249 6.03 16.49 2.75
N GLY A 250 4.85 15.85 2.77
CA GLY A 250 4.54 14.66 1.99
C GLY A 250 4.11 14.94 0.56
N LEU A 251 3.68 13.87 -0.12
CA LEU A 251 3.18 13.95 -1.49
C LEU A 251 1.96 14.88 -1.56
N THR A 252 1.95 15.72 -2.58
CA THR A 252 0.77 16.49 -2.92
C THR A 252 -0.31 15.60 -3.51
N TYR A 253 -1.56 16.08 -3.53
CA TYR A 253 -2.67 15.44 -4.21
C TYR A 253 -2.31 14.99 -5.63
N ARG A 254 -1.67 15.88 -6.42
CA ARG A 254 -1.33 15.58 -7.81
C ARG A 254 -0.17 14.60 -7.99
N GLU A 255 0.82 14.64 -7.13
CA GLU A 255 1.93 13.66 -7.17
C GLU A 255 1.44 12.25 -6.84
N ALA A 256 0.57 12.11 -5.83
CA ALA A 256 -0.04 10.83 -5.48
C ALA A 256 -0.90 10.28 -6.62
N HIS A 257 -1.75 11.11 -7.23
CA HIS A 257 -2.53 10.71 -8.41
C HIS A 257 -1.66 10.33 -9.60
N LEU A 258 -0.63 11.13 -9.91
CA LEU A 258 0.29 10.85 -11.01
C LEU A 258 0.97 9.49 -10.83
N ALA A 259 1.41 9.16 -9.63
CA ALA A 259 2.00 7.85 -9.33
C ALA A 259 1.01 6.72 -9.65
N MET A 260 -0.26 6.83 -9.22
CA MET A 260 -1.29 5.83 -9.50
C MET A 260 -1.67 5.76 -10.98
N GLU A 261 -1.80 6.91 -11.64
CA GLU A 261 -2.06 7.00 -13.08
C GLU A 261 -0.97 6.31 -13.91
N MET A 262 0.30 6.44 -13.50
CA MET A 262 1.44 5.83 -14.19
C MET A 262 1.45 4.31 -14.07
N VAL A 263 1.20 3.74 -12.89
CA VAL A 263 1.12 2.27 -12.73
C VAL A 263 -0.06 1.68 -13.49
N ALA A 264 -1.19 2.39 -13.53
CA ALA A 264 -2.36 2.01 -14.30
C ALA A 264 -2.05 2.02 -15.81
N SER A 265 -1.43 3.11 -16.31
CA SER A 265 -1.09 3.26 -17.73
C SER A 265 -0.07 2.23 -18.20
N ALA A 266 0.84 1.83 -17.33
CA ALA A 266 1.82 0.78 -17.63
C ALA A 266 1.20 -0.63 -17.64
N GLY A 267 0.00 -0.82 -17.06
CA GLY A 267 -0.67 -2.12 -16.97
C GLY A 267 0.04 -3.13 -16.07
N VAL A 268 0.94 -2.68 -15.21
CA VAL A 268 1.78 -3.55 -14.38
C VAL A 268 1.13 -3.92 -13.04
N ILE A 269 0.20 -3.10 -12.55
CA ILE A 269 -0.43 -3.31 -11.25
C ILE A 269 -1.30 -4.56 -11.24
N GLY A 270 -1.12 -5.40 -10.25
CA GLY A 270 -1.88 -6.65 -10.07
C GLY A 270 -2.55 -6.80 -8.73
N SER A 271 -2.30 -5.85 -7.82
CA SER A 271 -2.91 -5.77 -6.49
C SER A 271 -2.59 -4.43 -5.84
N LEU A 272 -3.42 -3.99 -4.92
CA LEU A 272 -3.28 -2.74 -4.20
C LEU A 272 -3.67 -2.93 -2.74
N GLU A 273 -2.95 -2.32 -1.82
CA GLU A 273 -3.44 -2.10 -0.46
C GLU A 273 -3.35 -0.63 -0.08
N VAL A 274 -4.26 -0.19 0.79
CA VAL A 274 -4.28 1.16 1.35
C VAL A 274 -4.38 1.04 2.87
N THR A 275 -3.44 1.66 3.58
CA THR A 275 -3.26 1.52 5.03
C THR A 275 -3.28 2.85 5.76
N GLU A 276 -3.29 2.80 7.08
CA GLU A 276 -3.15 3.92 8.03
C GLU A 276 -4.25 5.01 7.92
N THR A 277 -5.39 4.70 7.29
CA THR A 277 -6.54 5.62 7.33
C THR A 277 -7.18 5.61 8.71
N ASN A 278 -7.12 6.74 9.41
CA ASN A 278 -7.64 6.92 10.77
C ASN A 278 -8.81 7.94 10.81
N PRO A 279 -10.06 7.49 10.79
CA PRO A 279 -11.21 8.39 10.77
C PRO A 279 -11.39 9.26 12.01
N ILE A 280 -10.80 8.87 13.15
CA ILE A 280 -10.86 9.66 14.40
C ILE A 280 -10.06 10.96 14.26
N LEU A 281 -8.99 10.92 13.47
CA LEU A 281 -8.11 12.06 13.24
C LEU A 281 -8.48 12.85 11.99
N ASP A 282 -9.42 12.32 11.19
CA ASP A 282 -9.78 12.83 9.87
C ASP A 282 -10.82 13.97 9.94
N GLU A 283 -10.82 14.80 8.93
CA GLU A 283 -11.79 15.87 8.71
C GLU A 283 -12.88 15.41 7.74
N HIS A 284 -14.06 15.10 8.24
CA HIS A 284 -15.21 14.71 7.41
C HIS A 284 -14.93 13.58 6.41
N ASN A 285 -14.14 12.59 6.82
CA ASN A 285 -13.75 11.45 5.99
C ASN A 285 -12.94 11.83 4.73
N ARG A 286 -12.18 12.91 4.78
CA ARG A 286 -11.40 13.46 3.66
C ARG A 286 -10.31 12.51 3.20
N THR A 287 -9.55 11.95 4.14
CA THR A 287 -8.48 10.98 3.87
C THR A 287 -9.03 9.73 3.19
N ALA A 288 -10.12 9.17 3.71
CA ALA A 288 -10.73 7.99 3.08
C ALA A 288 -11.31 8.28 1.68
N ARG A 289 -11.84 9.51 1.44
CA ARG A 289 -12.25 9.91 0.07
C ARG A 289 -11.06 9.96 -0.87
N LEU A 290 -9.94 10.54 -0.44
CA LEU A 290 -8.72 10.57 -1.23
C LEU A 290 -8.19 9.15 -1.49
N ALA A 291 -8.23 8.26 -0.50
CA ALA A 291 -7.89 6.84 -0.67
C ALA A 291 -8.71 6.19 -1.80
N VAL A 292 -10.04 6.42 -1.83
CA VAL A 292 -10.89 5.92 -2.92
C VAL A 292 -10.47 6.51 -4.27
N GLU A 293 -10.20 7.80 -4.34
CA GLU A 293 -9.79 8.45 -5.59
C GLU A 293 -8.47 7.87 -6.12
N LEU A 294 -7.50 7.60 -5.25
CA LEU A 294 -6.22 6.97 -5.60
C LEU A 294 -6.40 5.52 -6.06
N ILE A 295 -7.25 4.73 -5.38
CA ILE A 295 -7.61 3.38 -5.81
C ILE A 295 -8.17 3.42 -7.24
N LEU A 296 -9.10 4.34 -7.51
CA LEU A 296 -9.70 4.47 -8.83
C LEU A 296 -8.68 4.91 -9.90
N SER A 297 -7.73 5.80 -9.56
CA SER A 297 -6.66 6.19 -10.45
C SER A 297 -5.73 5.02 -10.79
N ALA A 298 -5.39 4.19 -9.77
CA ALA A 298 -4.59 2.97 -9.97
C ALA A 298 -5.30 1.94 -10.87
N LEU A 299 -6.63 1.98 -10.95
CA LEU A 299 -7.44 1.14 -11.82
C LEU A 299 -7.77 1.78 -13.17
N GLY A 300 -7.22 2.96 -13.45
CA GLY A 300 -7.31 3.59 -14.76
C GLY A 300 -8.38 4.66 -14.90
N LYS A 301 -8.91 5.20 -13.80
CA LYS A 301 -9.76 6.41 -13.85
C LYS A 301 -8.98 7.56 -14.47
N THR A 302 -9.58 8.24 -15.45
CA THR A 302 -9.03 9.42 -16.11
C THR A 302 -10.05 10.54 -16.18
N ILE A 303 -9.55 11.75 -16.47
CA ILE A 303 -10.38 12.93 -16.69
C ILE A 303 -10.95 12.94 -18.12
N LEU A 304 -10.16 12.40 -19.10
CA LEU A 304 -10.51 12.35 -20.53
C LEU A 304 -10.42 10.92 -21.06
#